data_6f1eabba90f6c71be9f0c289ac365999
#
_entry.id   6f1eabba90f6c71be9f0c289ac365999
#
_cell.length_a   1.000
_cell.length_b   1.000
_cell.length_c   1.000
_cell.angle_alpha   90.00
_cell.angle_beta   90.00
_cell.angle_gamma   90.00
#
_symmetry.space_group_name_H-M   'P 1'
#
loop_
_entity.id
_entity.type
_entity.pdbx_description
1 polymer ?
#
loop_
_entity_poly.entity_id
_entity_poly.type
_entity_poly.pdbx_seq_one_letter_code
_entity_poly.pdbx_strand_id
1 'polypeptide(L)'
;MGFSLSYNNRTEARPHFQCHIGGIMRQQLAERELTVEGPRRQAGDGRRRRSVTVNLAESPPSWLHARGHIDDRLFDAGQRLRADYERAQLSPSVTMRWEPVRIKGGPDAGLYPTERQLAARARFHGAIDAAGTGLSDILSRVVCAGESLPDAERCLNWPARSGKLVLKLALERVAEFYRIG
;
A
#
# COMPACT_ATOMS: atom_id res chain seq x y z
N MET A 1 18.96 26.03 -53.35
CA MET A 1 18.21 24.80 -53.04
C MET A 1 18.38 24.53 -51.57
N GLY A 2 17.41 25.00 -50.79
CA GLY A 2 17.43 24.88 -49.32
C GLY A 2 16.44 23.81 -48.86
N PHE A 3 16.94 22.72 -48.30
CA PHE A 3 16.12 21.70 -47.61
C PHE A 3 15.88 22.14 -46.17
N SER A 4 14.65 22.58 -45.88
CA SER A 4 14.16 22.80 -44.51
C SER A 4 13.67 21.48 -43.94
N LEU A 5 14.39 20.92 -42.96
CA LEU A 5 13.96 19.77 -42.17
C LEU A 5 13.04 20.29 -41.05
N SER A 6 11.74 20.16 -41.25
CA SER A 6 10.71 20.39 -40.22
C SER A 6 10.75 19.21 -39.24
N TYR A 7 11.25 19.48 -38.03
CA TYR A 7 11.23 18.53 -36.90
C TYR A 7 9.83 18.53 -36.26
N ASN A 8 9.01 17.56 -36.67
CA ASN A 8 7.68 17.36 -36.09
C ASN A 8 7.82 16.68 -34.71
N ASN A 9 7.84 17.48 -33.67
CA ASN A 9 7.80 17.02 -32.28
C ASN A 9 6.36 16.62 -31.94
N ARG A 10 5.94 15.41 -32.36
CA ARG A 10 4.72 14.80 -31.86
C ARG A 10 5.02 14.26 -30.46
N THR A 11 4.74 15.06 -29.46
CA THR A 11 4.53 14.60 -28.10
C THR A 11 3.27 13.74 -28.12
N GLU A 12 3.40 12.45 -28.33
CA GLU A 12 2.33 11.49 -28.14
C GLU A 12 2.00 11.49 -26.64
N ALA A 13 0.97 12.25 -26.29
CA ALA A 13 0.30 12.15 -25.00
C ALA A 13 -0.20 10.69 -24.87
N ARG A 14 0.48 9.89 -24.05
CA ARG A 14 -0.01 8.57 -23.66
C ARG A 14 -1.43 8.76 -23.11
N PRO A 15 -2.42 7.99 -23.59
CA PRO A 15 -3.76 8.10 -23.05
C PRO A 15 -3.69 7.73 -21.56
N HIS A 16 -4.03 8.68 -20.70
CA HIS A 16 -4.26 8.48 -19.29
C HIS A 16 -5.50 7.59 -19.17
N PHE A 17 -5.28 6.27 -19.16
CA PHE A 17 -6.34 5.30 -18.94
C PHE A 17 -6.78 5.47 -17.47
N GLN A 18 -7.85 6.21 -17.29
CA GLN A 18 -8.53 6.40 -16.01
C GLN A 18 -9.26 5.10 -15.70
N CYS A 19 -8.56 4.14 -15.05
CA CYS A 19 -9.19 2.93 -14.55
C CYS A 19 -10.25 3.34 -13.51
N HIS A 20 -11.52 3.19 -13.86
CA HIS A 20 -12.63 3.41 -12.95
C HIS A 20 -12.54 2.38 -11.80
N ILE A 21 -12.36 2.88 -10.58
CA ILE A 21 -12.46 2.11 -9.35
C ILE A 21 -13.94 1.79 -9.13
N GLY A 22 -14.39 0.63 -9.57
CA GLY A 22 -15.79 0.23 -9.51
C GLY A 22 -15.98 -1.27 -9.27
N GLY A 23 -15.40 -1.79 -8.18
CA GLY A 23 -15.74 -3.12 -7.68
C GLY A 23 -16.21 -3.00 -6.24
N ILE A 24 -17.52 -3.14 -5.96
CA ILE A 24 -18.04 -3.22 -4.60
C ILE A 24 -17.46 -4.49 -3.96
N MET A 25 -16.40 -4.36 -3.17
CA MET A 25 -15.89 -5.47 -2.37
C MET A 25 -16.92 -5.82 -1.31
N ARG A 26 -17.43 -7.06 -1.33
CA ARG A 26 -18.28 -7.58 -0.25
C ARG A 26 -17.54 -7.47 1.06
N GLN A 27 -18.13 -6.75 2.03
CA GLN A 27 -17.59 -6.62 3.37
C GLN A 27 -17.45 -8.02 3.99
N GLN A 28 -16.25 -8.36 4.44
CA GLN A 28 -15.97 -9.56 5.24
C GLN A 28 -15.61 -9.09 6.65
N LEU A 29 -16.61 -9.05 7.52
CA LEU A 29 -16.44 -8.61 8.89
C LEU A 29 -15.85 -9.74 9.74
N ALA A 30 -14.79 -9.44 10.50
CA ALA A 30 -14.21 -10.34 11.48
C ALA A 30 -13.90 -9.57 12.76
N GLU A 31 -14.13 -10.21 13.89
CA GLU A 31 -13.71 -9.67 15.18
C GLU A 31 -12.20 -9.85 15.35
N ARG A 32 -11.53 -8.77 15.70
CA ARG A 32 -10.10 -8.70 15.98
C ARG A 32 -9.87 -8.10 17.35
N GLU A 33 -8.88 -8.61 18.05
CA GLU A 33 -8.43 -8.04 19.31
C GLU A 33 -7.77 -6.68 19.07
N LEU A 34 -8.17 -5.65 19.83
CA LEU A 34 -7.58 -4.33 19.75
C LEU A 34 -6.32 -4.27 20.59
N THR A 35 -5.16 -4.12 19.96
CA THR A 35 -3.88 -3.85 20.61
C THR A 35 -3.45 -2.40 20.41
N VAL A 36 -2.41 -1.96 21.13
CA VAL A 36 -1.82 -0.61 20.97
C VAL A 36 -1.29 -0.41 19.55
N GLU A 37 -0.90 -1.50 18.87
CA GLU A 37 -0.37 -1.48 17.51
C GLU A 37 -1.46 -1.64 16.43
N GLY A 38 -2.72 -1.87 16.82
CA GLY A 38 -3.85 -2.06 15.92
C GLY A 38 -4.60 -3.38 16.12
N PRO A 39 -5.58 -3.69 15.25
CA PRO A 39 -6.36 -4.91 15.34
C PRO A 39 -5.50 -6.15 15.02
N ARG A 40 -5.41 -7.11 15.94
CA ARG A 40 -4.65 -8.35 15.81
C ARG A 40 -5.56 -9.57 15.80
N ARG A 41 -5.12 -10.66 15.18
CA ARG A 41 -5.80 -11.96 15.27
C ARG A 41 -5.82 -12.41 16.73
N GLN A 42 -6.97 -12.88 17.20
CA GLN A 42 -7.16 -13.30 18.59
C GLN A 42 -6.16 -14.41 18.94
N ALA A 43 -5.29 -14.15 19.91
CA ALA A 43 -4.47 -15.19 20.49
C ALA A 43 -5.37 -16.05 21.40
N GLY A 44 -5.34 -17.37 21.25
CA GLY A 44 -6.25 -18.30 21.95
C GLY A 44 -6.02 -18.45 23.45
N ASP A 45 -5.65 -17.39 24.18
CA ASP A 45 -5.33 -17.39 25.60
C ASP A 45 -6.54 -17.24 26.54
N GLY A 46 -7.76 -17.22 26.01
CA GLY A 46 -9.02 -17.18 26.78
C GLY A 46 -9.31 -15.90 27.57
N ARG A 47 -8.45 -14.89 27.52
CA ARG A 47 -8.67 -13.62 28.22
C ARG A 47 -9.59 -12.71 27.42
N ARG A 48 -10.63 -12.18 28.06
CA ARG A 48 -11.53 -11.17 27.48
C ARG A 48 -10.74 -9.88 27.24
N ARG A 49 -10.42 -9.60 25.99
CA ARG A 49 -9.79 -8.35 25.57
C ARG A 49 -10.77 -7.54 24.71
N ARG A 50 -10.53 -6.24 24.60
CA ARG A 50 -11.35 -5.39 23.72
C ARG A 50 -11.24 -5.90 22.29
N SER A 51 -12.36 -6.18 21.65
CA SER A 51 -12.42 -6.56 20.23
C SER A 51 -13.03 -5.43 19.40
N VAL A 52 -12.60 -5.36 18.15
CA VAL A 52 -13.18 -4.48 17.13
C VAL A 52 -13.54 -5.31 15.91
N THR A 53 -14.66 -4.96 15.29
CA THR A 53 -15.05 -5.56 14.03
C THR A 53 -14.29 -4.89 12.91
N VAL A 54 -13.45 -5.65 12.20
CA VAL A 54 -12.63 -5.18 11.07
C VAL A 54 -13.15 -5.80 9.79
N ASN A 55 -13.22 -5.01 8.73
CA ASN A 55 -13.54 -5.52 7.41
C ASN A 55 -12.28 -6.10 6.78
N LEU A 56 -12.20 -7.43 6.68
CA LEU A 56 -11.06 -8.13 6.09
C LEU A 56 -10.92 -7.89 4.58
N ALA A 57 -11.98 -7.43 3.93
CA ALA A 57 -11.98 -7.09 2.51
C ALA A 57 -11.66 -5.61 2.24
N GLU A 58 -11.32 -4.83 3.28
CA GLU A 58 -11.08 -3.39 3.17
C GLU A 58 -9.86 -3.06 2.28
N SER A 59 -8.87 -3.96 2.25
CA SER A 59 -7.75 -3.82 1.34
C SER A 59 -7.40 -5.15 0.68
N PRO A 60 -6.90 -5.15 -0.56
CA PRO A 60 -6.49 -6.37 -1.24
C PRO A 60 -5.45 -7.20 -0.45
N PRO A 61 -4.42 -6.60 0.19
CA PRO A 61 -3.51 -7.35 1.05
C PRO A 61 -4.21 -8.01 2.25
N SER A 62 -5.16 -7.33 2.90
CA SER A 62 -5.92 -7.89 4.03
C SER A 62 -6.75 -9.09 3.59
N TRP A 63 -7.39 -9.00 2.43
CA TRP A 63 -8.15 -10.11 1.85
C TRP A 63 -7.26 -11.32 1.52
N LEU A 64 -6.09 -11.07 0.91
CA LEU A 64 -5.13 -12.13 0.59
C LEU A 64 -4.59 -12.82 1.84
N HIS A 65 -4.29 -12.05 2.88
CA HIS A 65 -3.85 -12.57 4.17
C HIS A 65 -4.94 -13.39 4.87
N ALA A 66 -6.17 -12.90 4.92
CA ALA A 66 -7.29 -13.61 5.54
C ALA A 66 -7.56 -14.97 4.88
N ARG A 67 -7.23 -15.12 3.59
CA ARG A 67 -7.35 -16.39 2.85
C ARG A 67 -6.08 -17.25 2.84
N GLY A 68 -5.04 -16.85 3.54
CA GLY A 68 -3.77 -17.57 3.60
C GLY A 68 -2.96 -17.51 2.30
N HIS A 69 -3.23 -16.51 1.45
CA HIS A 69 -2.47 -16.33 0.20
C HIS A 69 -1.13 -15.62 0.43
N ILE A 70 -1.02 -14.81 1.46
CA ILE A 70 0.21 -14.21 1.95
C ILE A 70 0.34 -14.52 3.44
N ASP A 71 1.55 -14.66 3.92
CA ASP A 71 1.86 -14.92 5.32
C ASP A 71 1.85 -13.62 6.16
N ASP A 72 2.02 -13.76 7.48
CA ASP A 72 2.03 -12.64 8.42
C ASP A 72 3.19 -11.66 8.10
N ARG A 73 4.36 -12.19 7.72
CA ARG A 73 5.55 -11.40 7.38
C ARG A 73 5.32 -10.48 6.18
N LEU A 74 4.77 -11.02 5.09
CA LEU A 74 4.47 -10.26 3.89
C LEU A 74 3.32 -9.26 4.13
N PHE A 75 2.35 -9.65 4.94
CA PHE A 75 1.26 -8.76 5.32
C PHE A 75 1.77 -7.57 6.12
N ASP A 76 2.62 -7.79 7.14
CA ASP A 76 3.23 -6.74 7.94
C ASP A 76 4.10 -5.80 7.08
N ALA A 77 4.83 -6.34 6.11
CA ALA A 77 5.59 -5.54 5.15
C ALA A 77 4.68 -4.61 4.34
N GLY A 78 3.59 -5.12 3.82
CA GLY A 78 2.59 -4.34 3.11
C GLY A 78 1.95 -3.25 3.99
N GLN A 79 1.64 -3.57 5.25
CA GLN A 79 1.07 -2.60 6.20
C GLN A 79 2.06 -1.48 6.54
N ARG A 80 3.35 -1.79 6.73
CA ARG A 80 4.39 -0.77 6.97
C ARG A 80 4.57 0.14 5.76
N LEU A 81 4.62 -0.43 4.56
CA LEU A 81 4.73 0.35 3.32
C LEU A 81 3.56 1.31 3.17
N ARG A 82 2.33 0.83 3.39
CA ARG A 82 1.12 1.65 3.34
C ARG A 82 1.13 2.75 4.40
N ALA A 83 1.52 2.44 5.63
CA ALA A 83 1.62 3.40 6.70
C ALA A 83 2.64 4.53 6.39
N ASP A 84 3.78 4.19 5.79
CA ASP A 84 4.76 5.21 5.37
C ASP A 84 4.24 6.04 4.19
N TYR A 85 3.51 5.43 3.23
CA TYR A 85 2.84 6.13 2.14
C TYR A 85 1.81 7.16 2.65
N GLU A 86 0.95 6.76 3.59
CA GLU A 86 -0.06 7.62 4.19
C GLU A 86 0.56 8.74 5.04
N ARG A 87 1.58 8.43 5.85
CA ARG A 87 2.33 9.41 6.66
C ARG A 87 3.10 10.41 5.79
N ALA A 88 3.65 9.96 4.69
CA ALA A 88 4.33 10.80 3.71
C ALA A 88 3.37 11.74 2.96
N GLN A 89 2.06 11.58 3.15
CA GLN A 89 1.00 12.33 2.46
C GLN A 89 1.15 12.28 0.93
N LEU A 90 1.51 11.11 0.42
CA LEU A 90 1.63 10.85 -1.02
C LEU A 90 0.28 10.54 -1.67
N SER A 91 -0.76 10.26 -0.86
CA SER A 91 -2.13 10.13 -1.33
C SER A 91 -2.67 11.47 -1.84
N PRO A 92 -3.59 11.48 -2.84
CA PRO A 92 -4.29 12.69 -3.24
C PRO A 92 -4.94 13.35 -2.02
N SER A 93 -4.62 14.62 -1.76
CA SER A 93 -5.15 15.33 -0.60
C SER A 93 -6.63 15.64 -0.78
N VAL A 94 -7.47 15.20 0.16
CA VAL A 94 -8.84 15.70 0.32
C VAL A 94 -8.80 17.08 0.97
N THR A 95 -9.64 17.99 0.53
CA THR A 95 -9.64 19.42 0.87
C THR A 95 -9.89 19.74 2.35
N MET A 96 -10.25 18.78 3.21
CA MET A 96 -10.39 18.99 4.64
C MET A 96 -9.21 18.39 5.41
N ARG A 97 -8.38 19.26 5.96
CA ARG A 97 -7.27 18.92 6.85
C ARG A 97 -7.78 18.90 8.29
N TRP A 98 -8.08 17.72 8.82
CA TRP A 98 -8.25 17.57 10.27
C TRP A 98 -6.87 17.50 10.90
N GLU A 99 -6.51 18.47 11.72
CA GLU A 99 -5.27 18.38 12.50
C GLU A 99 -5.40 17.23 13.52
N PRO A 100 -4.54 16.21 13.44
CA PRO A 100 -4.58 15.11 14.40
C PRO A 100 -4.17 15.62 15.79
N VAL A 101 -5.00 15.31 16.79
CA VAL A 101 -4.67 15.54 18.20
C VAL A 101 -3.35 14.85 18.53
N ARG A 102 -2.41 15.59 19.11
CA ARG A 102 -1.09 15.06 19.52
C ARG A 102 -1.27 14.00 20.60
N ILE A 103 -1.11 12.73 20.24
CA ILE A 103 -0.98 11.62 21.19
C ILE A 103 0.50 11.46 21.51
N LYS A 104 0.86 11.65 22.78
CA LYS A 104 2.22 11.43 23.28
C LYS A 104 2.54 9.93 23.26
N GLY A 105 3.62 9.52 22.60
CA GLY A 105 4.23 8.19 22.73
C GLY A 105 4.06 7.27 21.53
N GLY A 106 4.92 7.42 20.53
CA GLY A 106 5.16 6.48 19.44
C GLY A 106 6.64 6.46 19.09
N PRO A 107 7.13 5.55 18.22
CA PRO A 107 8.53 5.44 17.83
C PRO A 107 9.13 6.74 17.24
N ASP A 108 8.27 7.67 16.83
CA ASP A 108 8.66 9.01 16.33
C ASP A 108 8.45 10.12 17.39
N ALA A 109 8.36 9.77 18.69
CA ALA A 109 8.15 10.72 19.78
C ALA A 109 9.38 11.61 19.97
N GLY A 110 9.46 12.72 19.30
CA GLY A 110 10.59 13.66 19.33
C GLY A 110 10.78 14.42 18.04
N LEU A 111 10.22 13.91 16.93
CA LEU A 111 10.29 14.59 15.64
C LEU A 111 9.14 15.59 15.48
N TYR A 112 9.40 16.71 14.82
CA TYR A 112 8.35 17.62 14.37
C TYR A 112 7.48 16.93 13.28
N PRO A 113 6.20 17.32 13.11
CA PRO A 113 5.33 16.72 12.11
C PRO A 113 5.93 16.67 10.70
N THR A 114 6.67 17.70 10.30
CA THR A 114 7.35 17.78 9.00
C THR A 114 8.51 16.78 8.90
N GLU A 115 9.29 16.59 9.96
CA GLU A 115 10.41 15.63 10.00
C GLU A 115 9.90 14.20 9.93
N ARG A 116 8.79 13.89 10.61
CA ARG A 116 8.11 12.58 10.52
C ARG A 116 7.63 12.29 9.11
N GLN A 117 7.08 13.28 8.44
CA GLN A 117 6.63 13.16 7.06
C GLN A 117 7.81 12.92 6.12
N LEU A 118 8.90 13.68 6.27
CA LEU A 118 10.11 13.50 5.47
C LEU A 118 10.76 12.13 5.70
N ALA A 119 10.85 11.70 6.96
CA ALA A 119 11.36 10.37 7.30
C ALA A 119 10.51 9.25 6.72
N ALA A 120 9.18 9.36 6.80
CA ALA A 120 8.26 8.39 6.19
C ALA A 120 8.41 8.37 4.67
N ARG A 121 8.55 9.53 4.05
CA ARG A 121 8.77 9.66 2.60
C ARG A 121 10.09 8.99 2.18
N ALA A 122 11.16 9.22 2.92
CA ALA A 122 12.45 8.59 2.64
C ALA A 122 12.39 7.06 2.77
N ARG A 123 11.74 6.53 3.82
CA ARG A 123 11.54 5.08 3.98
C ARG A 123 10.68 4.50 2.88
N PHE A 124 9.59 5.15 2.50
CA PHE A 124 8.73 4.71 1.41
C PHE A 124 9.51 4.59 0.10
N HIS A 125 10.22 5.65 -0.30
CA HIS A 125 11.02 5.60 -1.54
C HIS A 125 12.11 4.54 -1.45
N GLY A 126 12.82 4.41 -0.33
CA GLY A 126 13.81 3.35 -0.13
C GLY A 126 13.22 1.95 -0.27
N ALA A 127 12.01 1.70 0.23
CA ALA A 127 11.32 0.42 0.09
C ALA A 127 10.89 0.15 -1.36
N ILE A 128 10.41 1.16 -2.07
CA ILE A 128 10.06 1.06 -3.50
C ILE A 128 11.30 0.81 -4.36
N ASP A 129 12.40 1.50 -4.09
CA ASP A 129 13.68 1.30 -4.78
C ASP A 129 14.25 -0.10 -4.51
N ALA A 130 14.15 -0.58 -3.27
CA ALA A 130 14.58 -1.93 -2.90
C ALA A 130 13.74 -3.03 -3.60
N ALA A 131 12.45 -2.78 -3.79
CA ALA A 131 11.61 -3.69 -4.57
C ALA A 131 12.07 -3.77 -6.04
N GLY A 132 12.51 -2.65 -6.59
CA GLY A 132 13.04 -2.54 -7.93
C GLY A 132 12.00 -2.29 -9.02
N THR A 133 12.51 -2.03 -10.23
CA THR A 133 11.68 -1.75 -11.41
C THR A 133 10.78 -2.94 -11.76
N GLY A 134 9.52 -2.65 -12.11
CA GLY A 134 8.51 -3.66 -12.44
C GLY A 134 7.75 -4.22 -11.23
N LEU A 135 8.33 -4.18 -10.03
CA LEU A 135 7.62 -4.56 -8.79
C LEU A 135 7.03 -3.35 -8.05
N SER A 136 7.60 -2.17 -8.25
CA SER A 136 7.12 -0.90 -7.70
C SER A 136 5.68 -0.58 -8.10
N ASP A 137 5.31 -0.88 -9.34
CA ASP A 137 3.99 -0.55 -9.89
C ASP A 137 2.87 -1.32 -9.20
N ILE A 138 3.05 -2.61 -8.97
CA ILE A 138 2.03 -3.41 -8.28
C ILE A 138 1.92 -3.03 -6.80
N LEU A 139 3.03 -2.67 -6.14
CA LEU A 139 3.00 -2.16 -4.76
C LEU A 139 2.21 -0.86 -4.68
N SER A 140 2.48 0.08 -5.58
CA SER A 140 1.79 1.37 -5.62
C SER A 140 0.30 1.22 -5.87
N ARG A 141 -0.11 0.33 -6.77
CA ARG A 141 -1.52 0.09 -7.12
C ARG A 141 -2.26 -0.69 -6.03
N VAL A 142 -1.72 -1.85 -5.66
CA VAL A 142 -2.44 -2.78 -4.79
C VAL A 142 -2.30 -2.41 -3.32
N VAL A 143 -1.09 -2.06 -2.86
CA VAL A 143 -0.84 -1.76 -1.44
C VAL A 143 -1.19 -0.32 -1.10
N CYS A 144 -0.76 0.65 -1.92
CA CYS A 144 -0.95 2.07 -1.62
C CYS A 144 -2.33 2.59 -2.09
N ALA A 145 -2.69 2.35 -3.34
CA ALA A 145 -3.96 2.81 -3.91
C ALA A 145 -5.15 1.89 -3.58
N GLY A 146 -4.90 0.65 -3.14
CA GLY A 146 -5.96 -0.30 -2.80
C GLY A 146 -6.70 -0.88 -4.01
N GLU A 147 -6.08 -0.86 -5.20
CA GLU A 147 -6.65 -1.46 -6.40
C GLU A 147 -6.73 -2.98 -6.27
N SER A 148 -7.76 -3.59 -6.84
CA SER A 148 -7.86 -5.05 -6.88
C SER A 148 -6.78 -5.65 -7.77
N LEU A 149 -6.33 -6.88 -7.47
CA LEU A 149 -5.34 -7.58 -8.30
C LEU A 149 -5.76 -7.68 -9.78
N PRO A 150 -7.02 -8.07 -10.12
CA PRO A 150 -7.43 -8.11 -11.51
C PRO A 150 -7.41 -6.76 -12.22
N ASP A 151 -7.66 -5.66 -11.50
CA ASP A 151 -7.60 -4.31 -12.07
C ASP A 151 -6.15 -3.89 -12.31
N ALA A 152 -5.28 -4.15 -11.34
CA ALA A 152 -3.85 -3.91 -11.48
C ALA A 152 -3.23 -4.72 -12.66
N GLU A 153 -3.58 -6.00 -12.79
CA GLU A 153 -3.14 -6.85 -13.91
C GLU A 153 -3.55 -6.25 -15.26
N ARG A 154 -4.80 -5.81 -15.38
CA ARG A 154 -5.30 -5.18 -16.62
C ARG A 154 -4.57 -3.88 -16.93
N CYS A 155 -4.38 -3.02 -15.92
CA CYS A 155 -3.68 -1.75 -16.11
C CYS A 155 -2.21 -1.91 -16.46
N LEU A 156 -1.57 -2.98 -15.98
CA LEU A 156 -0.17 -3.30 -16.27
C LEU A 156 0.02 -4.18 -17.52
N ASN A 157 -1.08 -4.53 -18.20
CA ASN A 157 -1.08 -5.46 -19.35
C ASN A 157 -0.44 -6.82 -19.02
N TRP A 158 -0.65 -7.31 -17.81
CA TRP A 158 -0.13 -8.59 -17.36
C TRP A 158 -1.09 -9.74 -17.66
N PRO A 159 -0.59 -10.97 -17.78
CA PRO A 159 -1.44 -12.14 -17.86
C PRO A 159 -2.34 -12.28 -16.63
N ALA A 160 -3.57 -12.72 -16.84
CA ALA A 160 -4.50 -12.96 -15.74
C ALA A 160 -3.91 -13.92 -14.68
N ARG A 161 -4.11 -13.61 -13.40
CA ARG A 161 -3.63 -14.35 -12.23
C ARG A 161 -2.11 -14.28 -11.96
N SER A 162 -1.36 -13.47 -12.71
CA SER A 162 0.07 -13.24 -12.44
C SER A 162 0.31 -12.30 -11.26
N GLY A 163 -0.59 -11.35 -11.04
CA GLY A 163 -0.45 -10.29 -10.05
C GLY A 163 -0.23 -10.78 -8.63
N LYS A 164 -0.87 -11.90 -8.24
CA LYS A 164 -0.66 -12.49 -6.90
C LYS A 164 0.78 -12.95 -6.69
N LEU A 165 1.39 -13.59 -7.67
CA LEU A 165 2.78 -14.04 -7.58
C LEU A 165 3.73 -12.85 -7.53
N VAL A 166 3.53 -11.91 -8.44
CA VAL A 166 4.37 -10.71 -8.53
C VAL A 166 4.26 -9.86 -7.26
N LEU A 167 3.04 -9.72 -6.68
CA LEU A 167 2.84 -9.03 -5.42
C LEU A 167 3.59 -9.71 -4.27
N LYS A 168 3.60 -11.04 -4.20
CA LYS A 168 4.39 -11.77 -3.19
C LYS A 168 5.88 -11.46 -3.30
N LEU A 169 6.43 -11.54 -4.50
CA LEU A 169 7.85 -11.22 -4.75
C LEU A 169 8.18 -9.77 -4.37
N ALA A 170 7.27 -8.84 -4.68
CA ALA A 170 7.43 -7.45 -4.33
C ALA A 170 7.40 -7.22 -2.80
N LEU A 171 6.46 -7.86 -2.10
CA LEU A 171 6.36 -7.79 -0.65
C LEU A 171 7.54 -8.45 0.07
N GLU A 172 8.14 -9.50 -0.51
CA GLU A 172 9.36 -10.13 0.01
C GLU A 172 10.51 -9.12 0.06
N ARG A 173 10.73 -8.39 -1.03
CA ARG A 173 11.76 -7.33 -1.09
C ARG A 173 11.50 -6.20 -0.09
N VAL A 174 10.23 -5.82 0.07
CA VAL A 174 9.81 -4.83 1.06
C VAL A 174 10.05 -5.34 2.48
N ALA A 175 9.75 -6.62 2.77
CA ALA A 175 10.01 -7.24 4.07
C ALA A 175 11.50 -7.25 4.41
N GLU A 176 12.36 -7.58 3.43
CA GLU A 176 13.82 -7.50 3.58
C GLU A 176 14.28 -6.08 3.91
N PHE A 177 13.77 -5.07 3.19
CA PHE A 177 14.09 -3.67 3.43
C PHE A 177 13.71 -3.23 4.85
N TYR A 178 12.50 -3.57 5.32
CA TYR A 178 12.04 -3.25 6.67
C TYR A 178 12.60 -4.19 7.75
N ARG A 179 13.38 -5.19 7.37
CA ARG A 179 13.95 -6.21 8.29
C ARG A 179 12.89 -6.90 9.13
N ILE A 180 11.80 -7.29 8.50
CA ILE A 180 10.71 -8.04 9.12
C ILE A 180 11.09 -9.52 9.03
N GLY A 181 11.26 -10.17 10.18
CA GLY A 181 11.60 -11.58 10.31
C GLY A 181 10.36 -12.49 10.31
#